data_6f394e94cc1ac9216078a12c76d3a274
#
_entry.id   6f394e94cc1ac9216078a12c76d3a274
#
_cell.length_a   1.000
_cell.length_b   1.000
_cell.length_c   1.000
_cell.angle_alpha   90.00
_cell.angle_beta   90.00
_cell.angle_gamma   90.00
#
_symmetry.space_group_name_H-M   'P 1'
#
loop_
_entity.id
_entity.type
_entity.pdbx_description
1 polymer ?
#
loop_
_entity_poly.entity_id
_entity_poly.type
_entity_poly.pdbx_seq_one_letter_code
_entity_poly.pdbx_strand_id
1 'polypeptide(L)'
;MKLNENQLKEIDEKGYLIIPDCFSNEEVNNLRKAMTTVFNEKTEANIVEKSSGVVRTAMGLHLRSKIFDDLTRHPKFFEPACQIRGRNLYIQQTKINVKAA
;
A
#
# COMPACT_ATOMS: atom_id res chain seq x y z
N MET A 1 -14.46 5.21 3.51
CA MET A 1 -15.17 4.49 2.45
C MET A 1 -15.54 3.10 2.94
N LYS A 2 -16.82 2.83 3.03
CA LYS A 2 -17.28 1.50 3.47
C LYS A 2 -17.62 0.62 2.27
N LEU A 3 -17.33 -0.65 2.36
CA LEU A 3 -17.76 -1.63 1.39
C LEU A 3 -19.24 -1.94 1.60
N ASN A 4 -19.98 -2.14 0.51
CA ASN A 4 -21.38 -2.58 0.58
C ASN A 4 -21.46 -4.11 0.76
N GLU A 5 -22.67 -4.63 0.97
CA GLU A 5 -22.90 -6.06 1.20
C GLU A 5 -22.42 -6.92 0.02
N ASN A 6 -22.65 -6.48 -1.21
CA ASN A 6 -22.21 -7.21 -2.40
C ASN A 6 -20.70 -7.31 -2.49
N GLN A 7 -19.99 -6.24 -2.15
CA GLN A 7 -18.53 -6.23 -2.14
C GLN A 7 -17.96 -7.16 -1.06
N LEU A 8 -18.54 -7.13 0.13
CA LEU A 8 -18.15 -8.03 1.22
C LEU A 8 -18.40 -9.50 0.85
N LYS A 9 -19.52 -9.78 0.20
CA LYS A 9 -19.83 -11.11 -0.30
C LYS A 9 -18.83 -11.57 -1.35
N GLU A 10 -18.45 -10.68 -2.26
CA GLU A 10 -17.45 -10.99 -3.29
C GLU A 10 -16.10 -11.36 -2.69
N ILE A 11 -15.64 -10.63 -1.67
CA ILE A 11 -14.40 -10.96 -0.96
C ILE A 11 -14.52 -12.34 -0.31
N ASP A 12 -15.64 -12.62 0.33
CA ASP A 12 -15.86 -13.88 1.02
C ASP A 12 -15.86 -15.06 0.05
N GLU A 13 -16.46 -14.89 -1.12
CA GLU A 13 -16.56 -15.94 -2.14
C GLU A 13 -15.27 -16.12 -2.94
N LYS A 14 -14.61 -15.01 -3.33
CA LYS A 14 -13.45 -15.01 -4.24
C LYS A 14 -12.10 -14.87 -3.53
N GLY A 15 -12.09 -14.32 -2.33
CA GLY A 15 -10.87 -14.02 -1.59
C GLY A 15 -10.20 -12.70 -1.98
N TYR A 16 -10.79 -11.92 -2.88
CA TYR A 16 -10.28 -10.61 -3.28
C TYR A 16 -11.41 -9.71 -3.81
N LEU A 17 -11.11 -8.42 -3.86
CA LEU A 17 -11.99 -7.41 -4.45
C LEU A 17 -11.13 -6.37 -5.15
N ILE A 18 -11.53 -5.99 -6.37
CA ILE A 18 -10.92 -4.88 -7.10
C ILE A 18 -11.90 -3.72 -7.09
N ILE A 19 -11.41 -2.55 -6.65
CA ILE A 19 -12.20 -1.33 -6.62
C ILE A 19 -11.63 -0.37 -7.67
N PRO A 20 -12.24 -0.27 -8.85
CA PRO A 20 -11.75 0.63 -9.90
C PRO A 20 -11.82 2.10 -9.44
N ASP A 21 -10.83 2.88 -9.86
CA ASP A 21 -10.78 4.33 -9.61
C ASP A 21 -10.94 4.71 -8.13
N CYS A 22 -10.48 3.85 -7.22
CA CYS A 22 -10.59 4.08 -5.78
C CYS A 22 -9.82 5.33 -5.35
N PHE A 23 -8.63 5.55 -5.92
CA PHE A 23 -7.80 6.72 -5.65
C PHE A 23 -7.79 7.65 -6.85
N SER A 24 -7.78 8.97 -6.59
CA SER A 24 -7.70 9.97 -7.65
C SER A 24 -6.31 9.95 -8.32
N ASN A 25 -6.22 10.54 -9.52
CA ASN A 25 -4.94 10.69 -10.20
C ASN A 25 -3.95 11.51 -9.37
N GLU A 26 -4.42 12.52 -8.65
CA GLU A 26 -3.58 13.33 -7.77
C GLU A 26 -3.02 12.48 -6.62
N GLU A 27 -3.87 11.69 -5.98
CA GLU A 27 -3.45 10.78 -4.90
C GLU A 27 -2.41 9.78 -5.40
N VAL A 28 -2.63 9.18 -6.57
CA VAL A 28 -1.70 8.23 -7.18
C VAL A 28 -0.36 8.90 -7.51
N ASN A 29 -0.40 10.10 -8.10
CA ASN A 29 0.82 10.84 -8.45
C ASN A 29 1.64 11.20 -7.21
N ASN A 30 0.98 11.59 -6.13
CA ASN A 30 1.66 11.89 -4.87
C ASN A 30 2.33 10.65 -4.28
N LEU A 31 1.68 9.49 -4.36
CA LEU A 31 2.26 8.22 -3.93
C LEU A 31 3.46 7.82 -4.80
N ARG A 32 3.38 8.04 -6.10
CA ARG A 32 4.51 7.75 -7.02
C ARG A 32 5.72 8.61 -6.71
N LYS A 33 5.51 9.90 -6.43
CA LYS A 33 6.61 10.80 -6.04
C LYS A 33 7.25 10.35 -4.73
N ALA A 34 6.44 10.00 -3.74
CA ALA A 34 6.93 9.50 -2.47
C ALA A 34 7.70 8.20 -2.63
N MET A 35 7.25 7.32 -3.51
CA MET A 35 7.92 6.06 -3.84
C MET A 35 9.31 6.32 -4.42
N THR A 36 9.43 7.26 -5.35
CA THR A 36 10.73 7.63 -5.94
C THR A 36 11.70 8.11 -4.87
N THR A 37 11.23 8.96 -3.95
CA THR A 37 12.04 9.46 -2.85
C THR A 37 12.54 8.31 -1.97
N VAL A 38 11.65 7.40 -1.60
CA VAL A 38 11.98 6.23 -0.78
C VAL A 38 13.01 5.33 -1.48
N PHE A 39 12.84 5.09 -2.77
CA PHE A 39 13.75 4.22 -3.54
C PHE A 39 15.14 4.83 -3.70
N ASN A 40 15.26 6.14 -3.65
CA ASN A 40 16.55 6.82 -3.75
C ASN A 40 17.32 6.89 -2.43
N GLU A 41 16.69 6.53 -1.32
CA GLU A 41 17.37 6.49 -0.04
C GLU A 41 18.34 5.30 0.03
N LYS A 42 19.55 5.58 0.53
CA LYS A 42 20.54 4.51 0.75
C LYS A 42 20.43 4.02 2.19
N THR A 43 19.66 2.97 2.36
CA THR A 43 19.36 2.38 3.67
C THR A 43 19.19 0.87 3.54
N GLU A 44 19.38 0.16 4.64
CA GLU A 44 19.16 -1.28 4.70
C GLU A 44 17.70 -1.68 4.50
N ALA A 45 16.77 -0.73 4.67
CA ALA A 45 15.35 -0.96 4.41
C ALA A 45 15.03 -1.08 2.91
N ASN A 46 15.96 -0.69 2.03
CA ASN A 46 15.86 -0.91 0.59
C ASN A 46 16.73 -2.10 0.20
N ILE A 47 16.08 -3.16 -0.28
CA ILE A 47 16.78 -4.35 -0.76
C ILE A 47 17.07 -4.17 -2.24
N VAL A 48 18.35 -4.13 -2.58
CA VAL A 48 18.86 -3.86 -3.92
C VAL A 48 19.22 -5.17 -4.61
N GLU A 49 18.87 -5.27 -5.89
CA GLU A 49 19.27 -6.41 -6.71
C GLU A 49 20.75 -6.30 -7.04
N LYS A 50 21.52 -7.37 -6.78
CA LYS A 50 22.98 -7.36 -6.92
C LYS A 50 23.46 -7.11 -8.34
N SER A 51 22.74 -7.62 -9.33
CA SER A 51 23.17 -7.53 -10.73
C SER A 51 22.91 -6.16 -11.36
N SER A 52 21.82 -5.49 -11.01
CA SER A 52 21.38 -4.25 -11.67
C SER A 52 21.51 -3.00 -10.80
N GLY A 53 21.63 -3.16 -9.48
CA GLY A 53 21.60 -2.03 -8.55
C GLY A 53 20.21 -1.41 -8.35
N VAL A 54 19.17 -2.02 -8.91
CA VAL A 54 17.80 -1.52 -8.80
C VAL A 54 17.18 -1.98 -7.48
N VAL A 55 16.44 -1.08 -6.82
CA VAL A 55 15.71 -1.42 -5.61
C VAL A 55 14.58 -2.41 -5.96
N ARG A 56 14.63 -3.58 -5.36
CA ARG A 56 13.63 -4.64 -5.53
C ARG A 56 12.53 -4.55 -4.50
N THR A 57 12.86 -4.21 -3.27
CA THR A 57 11.92 -4.12 -2.16
C THR A 57 12.28 -2.95 -1.27
N ALA A 58 11.31 -2.10 -0.96
CA ALA A 58 11.44 -1.06 0.05
C ALA A 58 10.54 -1.42 1.23
N MET A 59 11.10 -1.41 2.43
CA MET A 59 10.41 -1.83 3.66
C MET A 59 10.18 -0.65 4.60
N GLY A 60 9.22 -0.78 5.50
CA GLY A 60 8.97 0.19 6.57
C GLY A 60 8.53 1.57 6.08
N LEU A 61 7.76 1.62 5.01
CA LEU A 61 7.37 2.87 4.34
C LEU A 61 6.65 3.84 5.26
N HIS A 62 5.81 3.34 6.15
CA HIS A 62 5.03 4.17 7.07
C HIS A 62 5.91 4.87 8.12
N LEU A 63 7.13 4.36 8.34
CA LEU A 63 8.11 4.97 9.25
C LEU A 63 9.04 5.94 8.53
N ARG A 64 9.07 5.91 7.21
CA ARG A 64 10.04 6.64 6.36
C ARG A 64 9.40 7.78 5.58
N SER A 65 8.11 7.73 5.33
CA SER A 65 7.40 8.67 4.48
C SER A 65 6.05 9.02 5.08
N LYS A 66 5.82 10.32 5.28
CA LYS A 66 4.54 10.79 5.81
C LYS A 66 3.38 10.41 4.90
N ILE A 67 3.57 10.46 3.58
CA ILE A 67 2.51 10.10 2.61
C ILE A 67 2.12 8.64 2.77
N PHE A 68 3.08 7.73 2.93
CA PHE A 68 2.78 6.33 3.15
C PHE A 68 2.20 6.07 4.54
N ASP A 69 2.64 6.81 5.56
CA ASP A 69 2.02 6.72 6.87
C ASP A 69 0.55 7.18 6.82
N ASP A 70 0.28 8.29 6.14
CA ASP A 70 -1.08 8.79 5.95
C ASP A 70 -1.94 7.79 5.16
N LEU A 71 -1.36 7.11 4.17
CA LEU A 71 -2.06 6.08 3.40
C LEU A 71 -2.56 4.94 4.29
N THR A 72 -1.78 4.52 5.27
CA THR A 72 -2.18 3.42 6.16
C THR A 72 -3.43 3.75 6.97
N ARG A 73 -3.70 5.05 7.16
CA ARG A 73 -4.86 5.54 7.91
C ARG A 73 -5.94 6.13 7.01
N HIS A 74 -5.70 6.15 5.70
CA HIS A 74 -6.64 6.73 4.75
C HIS A 74 -7.96 5.95 4.79
N PRO A 75 -9.12 6.64 4.86
CA PRO A 75 -10.42 5.96 4.93
C PRO A 75 -10.65 4.94 3.82
N LYS A 76 -10.19 5.23 2.60
CA LYS A 76 -10.33 4.32 1.46
C LYS A 76 -9.55 3.01 1.63
N PHE A 77 -8.59 2.99 2.52
CA PHE A 77 -7.73 1.84 2.78
C PHE A 77 -8.07 1.17 4.11
N PHE A 78 -8.16 1.99 5.17
CA PHE A 78 -8.32 1.51 6.53
C PHE A 78 -9.74 1.02 6.84
N GLU A 79 -10.76 1.76 6.42
CA GLU A 79 -12.16 1.40 6.71
C GLU A 79 -12.54 0.03 6.14
N PRO A 80 -12.27 -0.27 4.85
CA PRO A 80 -12.55 -1.60 4.31
C PRO A 80 -11.82 -2.71 5.04
N ALA A 81 -10.55 -2.49 5.40
CA ALA A 81 -9.76 -3.48 6.12
C ALA A 81 -10.36 -3.80 7.49
N CYS A 82 -10.74 -2.78 8.25
CA CYS A 82 -11.40 -2.96 9.55
C CYS A 82 -12.76 -3.64 9.39
N GLN A 83 -13.50 -3.30 8.36
CA GLN A 83 -14.80 -3.87 8.07
C GLN A 83 -14.71 -5.38 7.79
N ILE A 84 -13.72 -5.79 6.99
CA ILE A 84 -13.48 -7.19 6.65
C ILE A 84 -13.11 -7.98 7.91
N ARG A 85 -12.27 -7.42 8.77
CA ARG A 85 -11.82 -8.10 9.99
C ARG A 85 -12.78 -7.96 11.15
N GLY A 86 -13.76 -7.06 11.06
CA GLY A 86 -14.74 -6.83 12.11
C GLY A 86 -14.20 -6.16 13.37
N ARG A 87 -13.03 -5.50 13.29
CA ARG A 87 -12.39 -4.82 14.42
C ARG A 87 -11.33 -3.83 13.95
N ASN A 88 -10.88 -2.98 14.88
CA ASN A 88 -9.78 -2.06 14.61
C ASN A 88 -8.48 -2.82 14.37
N LEU A 89 -7.64 -2.25 13.49
CA LEU A 89 -6.38 -2.85 13.07
C LEU A 89 -5.23 -1.87 13.32
N TYR A 90 -4.02 -2.40 13.41
CA TYR A 90 -2.79 -1.62 13.41
C TYR A 90 -1.85 -2.15 12.33
N ILE A 91 -0.88 -1.31 11.92
CA ILE A 91 0.09 -1.70 10.90
C ILE A 91 1.14 -2.62 11.50
N GLN A 92 1.28 -3.79 10.91
CA GLN A 92 2.36 -4.71 11.27
C GLN A 92 3.59 -4.46 10.41
N GLN A 93 3.41 -4.32 9.10
CA GLN A 93 4.50 -4.00 8.18
C GLN A 93 3.96 -3.37 6.91
N THR A 94 4.81 -2.58 6.25
CA THR A 94 4.55 -2.05 4.92
C THR A 94 5.76 -2.31 4.04
N LYS A 95 5.53 -2.63 2.78
CA LYS A 95 6.60 -2.79 1.80
C LYS A 95 6.10 -2.56 0.39
N ILE A 96 7.00 -2.15 -0.49
CA ILE A 96 6.76 -2.15 -1.93
C ILE A 96 7.68 -3.17 -2.56
N ASN A 97 7.10 -4.10 -3.31
CA ASN A 97 7.85 -5.06 -4.11
C ASN A 97 7.77 -4.62 -5.57
N VAL A 98 8.92 -4.48 -6.21
CA VAL A 98 8.99 -4.18 -7.63
C VAL A 98 8.97 -5.49 -8.41
N LYS A 99 8.01 -5.63 -9.30
CA LYS A 99 7.90 -6.78 -10.18
C LYS A 99 8.48 -6.42 -11.54
N ALA A 100 9.57 -7.06 -11.91
CA ALA A 100 10.14 -6.91 -13.25
C ALA A 100 9.22 -7.59 -14.27
N ALA A 101 9.08 -6.96 -15.43
CA ALA A 101 8.31 -7.51 -16.52
C ALA A 101 9.01 -8.70 -17.17
#